data_4cbbb9470fd8cca508280ecebab78954
#
_entry.id   4cbbb9470fd8cca508280ecebab78954
#
_cell.length_a   1.000
_cell.length_b   1.000
_cell.length_c   1.000
_cell.angle_alpha   90.00
_cell.angle_beta   90.00
_cell.angle_gamma   90.00
#
_symmetry.space_group_name_H-M   'P 1'
#
loop_
_entity.id
_entity.type
_entity.pdbx_description
1 polymer ?
#
loop_
_entity_poly.entity_id
_entity_poly.type
_entity_poly.pdbx_seq_one_letter_code
_entity_poly.pdbx_strand_id
1 'polypeptide(L)'
;MKQYNAKKILNIALAGHGGCGKTSVAESMIYLAKASERLGNIADGNTVLDYDSEEIKRQTSILTSVAPIEWKNTKINIIDTPGLFDFEGGVAEGMRAADSALIVVSGKDGVNVGTEKAVKAATKAGLTKIFFVNGLCDESARFYRVFESLKATFGPTVCPVVVPYIVDGQANTYVNLFDYKAYKYDTDGSVVQTPLPDMGDRLEGLREAIKEAVAETSEELLDKFIMGEEFTPEEIILGVSKGVKDGTICPVFCGDAHNTFAFDQLLNSLVWLAPTAADKGDEIAVDVDGEPVEISVNENAAAG
;
A
#
# COMPACT_ATOMS: atom_id res chain seq x y z
N MET A 1 9.80 -21.83 -1.56
CA MET A 1 8.49 -21.17 -1.33
C MET A 1 7.45 -22.27 -1.14
N LYS A 2 6.53 -22.09 -0.16
CA LYS A 2 5.44 -23.02 0.07
C LYS A 2 4.40 -22.92 -1.04
N GLN A 3 3.54 -23.92 -1.16
CA GLN A 3 2.35 -23.86 -2.00
C GLN A 3 1.23 -23.16 -1.23
N TYR A 4 0.60 -22.16 -1.85
CA TYR A 4 -0.48 -21.36 -1.29
C TYR A 4 -1.74 -21.52 -2.14
N ASN A 5 -2.91 -21.56 -1.49
CA ASN A 5 -4.19 -21.45 -2.20
C ASN A 5 -4.51 -19.98 -2.51
N ALA A 6 -5.45 -19.74 -3.41
CA ALA A 6 -5.80 -18.39 -3.89
C ALA A 6 -6.23 -17.43 -2.75
N LYS A 7 -6.84 -17.94 -1.66
CA LYS A 7 -7.23 -17.16 -0.47
C LYS A 7 -6.05 -16.68 0.39
N LYS A 8 -4.83 -17.08 0.05
CA LYS A 8 -3.59 -16.73 0.73
C LYS A 8 -2.56 -16.14 -0.23
N ILE A 9 -3.03 -15.63 -1.37
CA ILE A 9 -2.20 -14.96 -2.37
C ILE A 9 -2.73 -13.54 -2.56
N LEU A 10 -1.84 -12.56 -2.44
CA LEU A 10 -2.08 -11.15 -2.74
C LEU A 10 -1.24 -10.75 -3.93
N ASN A 11 -1.82 -10.09 -4.92
CA ASN A 11 -1.12 -9.51 -6.06
C ASN A 11 -1.19 -7.99 -5.96
N ILE A 12 -0.08 -7.35 -5.67
CA ILE A 12 -0.02 -5.91 -5.34
C ILE A 12 0.88 -5.20 -6.34
N ALA A 13 0.30 -4.32 -7.16
CA ALA A 13 1.06 -3.44 -8.03
C ALA A 13 1.51 -2.18 -7.28
N LEU A 14 2.81 -1.88 -7.33
CA LEU A 14 3.33 -0.59 -6.88
C LEU A 14 3.26 0.41 -8.01
N ALA A 15 2.59 1.52 -7.78
CA ALA A 15 2.44 2.59 -8.77
C ALA A 15 2.70 3.97 -8.15
N GLY A 16 2.97 4.97 -8.97
CA GLY A 16 3.27 6.33 -8.52
C GLY A 16 4.24 7.04 -9.47
N HIS A 17 4.57 8.26 -9.14
CA HIS A 17 5.47 9.08 -9.94
C HIS A 17 6.90 8.52 -10.02
N GLY A 18 7.64 8.86 -11.08
CA GLY A 18 9.08 8.59 -11.15
C GLY A 18 9.81 9.25 -9.98
N GLY A 19 10.68 8.49 -9.29
CA GLY A 19 11.45 9.00 -8.14
C GLY A 19 10.72 9.02 -6.79
N CYS A 20 9.44 8.60 -6.68
CA CYS A 20 8.76 8.52 -5.38
C CYS A 20 9.23 7.33 -4.51
N GLY A 21 10.08 6.45 -5.04
CA GLY A 21 10.69 5.35 -4.30
C GLY A 21 9.91 4.03 -4.34
N LYS A 22 9.16 3.73 -5.42
CA LYS A 22 8.44 2.45 -5.59
C LYS A 22 9.34 1.24 -5.40
N THR A 23 10.41 1.17 -6.17
CA THR A 23 11.40 0.09 -6.10
C THR A 23 12.03 0.00 -4.71
N SER A 24 12.34 1.14 -4.06
CA SER A 24 12.84 1.14 -2.68
C SER A 24 11.80 0.61 -1.69
N VAL A 25 10.51 0.91 -1.88
CA VAL A 25 9.41 0.34 -1.08
C VAL A 25 9.34 -1.17 -1.28
N ALA A 26 9.42 -1.65 -2.52
CA ALA A 26 9.45 -3.09 -2.83
C ALA A 26 10.66 -3.78 -2.19
N GLU A 27 11.86 -3.21 -2.32
CA GLU A 27 13.09 -3.74 -1.72
C GLU A 27 12.99 -3.84 -0.19
N SER A 28 12.37 -2.84 0.46
CA SER A 28 12.13 -2.85 1.91
C SER A 28 11.18 -3.97 2.33
N MET A 29 10.12 -4.22 1.54
CA MET A 29 9.20 -5.33 1.78
C MET A 29 9.89 -6.68 1.59
N ILE A 30 10.71 -6.83 0.54
CA ILE A 30 11.49 -8.04 0.23
C ILE A 30 12.49 -8.34 1.36
N TYR A 31 13.23 -7.31 1.81
CA TYR A 31 14.22 -7.42 2.86
C TYR A 31 13.58 -7.79 4.21
N LEU A 32 12.53 -7.09 4.61
CA LEU A 32 11.85 -7.33 5.87
C LEU A 32 11.20 -8.73 5.92
N ALA A 33 10.68 -9.21 4.79
CA ALA A 33 10.17 -10.57 4.64
C ALA A 33 11.27 -11.65 4.56
N LYS A 34 12.55 -11.24 4.64
CA LYS A 34 13.72 -12.14 4.54
C LYS A 34 13.78 -12.92 3.23
N ALA A 35 13.21 -12.37 2.17
CA ALA A 35 13.34 -12.91 0.81
C ALA A 35 14.65 -12.47 0.14
N SER A 36 15.32 -11.44 0.70
CA SER A 36 16.71 -11.06 0.39
C SER A 36 17.51 -10.92 1.70
N GLU A 37 18.80 -11.24 1.63
CA GLU A 37 19.73 -11.09 2.76
C GLU A 37 20.18 -9.63 2.97
N ARG A 38 19.96 -8.77 1.98
CA ARG A 38 20.33 -7.36 2.01
C ARG A 38 19.19 -6.48 1.56
N LEU A 39 19.14 -5.26 2.06
CA LEU A 39 18.30 -4.20 1.53
C LEU A 39 18.91 -3.69 0.21
N GLY A 40 18.18 -3.86 -0.90
CA GLY A 40 18.61 -3.34 -2.20
C GLY A 40 18.59 -1.81 -2.24
N ASN A 41 19.56 -1.22 -2.92
CA ASN A 41 19.68 0.22 -3.09
C ASN A 41 19.86 0.56 -4.58
N ILE A 42 19.02 1.45 -5.10
CA ILE A 42 19.05 1.87 -6.49
C ILE A 42 20.39 2.54 -6.86
N ALA A 43 20.93 3.37 -5.97
CA ALA A 43 22.20 4.08 -6.21
C ALA A 43 23.40 3.11 -6.32
N ASP A 44 23.35 1.98 -5.62
CA ASP A 44 24.38 0.95 -5.66
C ASP A 44 24.17 -0.07 -6.80
N GLY A 45 23.04 0.04 -7.53
CA GLY A 45 22.69 -0.88 -8.63
C GLY A 45 22.52 -2.33 -8.19
N ASN A 46 22.06 -2.56 -6.95
CA ASN A 46 22.03 -3.89 -6.33
C ASN A 46 20.63 -4.32 -5.86
N THR A 47 19.57 -3.67 -6.39
CA THR A 47 18.18 -4.05 -6.15
C THR A 47 17.87 -5.43 -6.75
N VAL A 48 16.88 -6.10 -6.19
CA VAL A 48 16.38 -7.39 -6.73
C VAL A 48 15.55 -7.17 -8.00
N LEU A 49 14.86 -6.03 -8.07
CA LEU A 49 13.83 -5.74 -9.07
C LEU A 49 14.39 -5.05 -10.33
N ASP A 50 15.28 -4.08 -10.20
CA ASP A 50 15.94 -3.44 -11.33
C ASP A 50 17.19 -4.24 -11.70
N TYR A 51 17.03 -5.31 -12.47
CA TYR A 51 18.11 -6.23 -12.85
C TYR A 51 18.61 -6.01 -14.28
N ASP A 52 17.90 -5.25 -15.11
CA ASP A 52 18.37 -4.89 -16.45
C ASP A 52 19.50 -3.84 -16.38
N SER A 53 20.49 -4.00 -17.25
CA SER A 53 21.67 -3.11 -17.27
C SER A 53 21.32 -1.64 -17.53
N GLU A 54 20.27 -1.36 -18.31
CA GLU A 54 19.82 0.01 -18.58
C GLU A 54 19.07 0.59 -17.37
N GLU A 55 18.31 -0.22 -16.62
CA GLU A 55 17.69 0.20 -15.37
C GLU A 55 18.73 0.60 -14.33
N ILE A 56 19.74 -0.26 -14.14
CA ILE A 56 20.86 -0.01 -13.24
C ILE A 56 21.60 1.28 -13.63
N LYS A 57 21.95 1.43 -14.91
CA LYS A 57 22.67 2.58 -15.42
C LYS A 57 21.88 3.89 -15.28
N ARG A 58 20.58 3.83 -15.51
CA ARG A 58 19.68 5.00 -15.42
C ARG A 58 19.15 5.25 -14.02
N GLN A 59 19.34 4.30 -13.09
CA GLN A 59 18.79 4.30 -11.75
C GLN A 59 17.26 4.49 -11.75
N THR A 60 16.60 3.81 -12.69
CA THR A 60 15.14 3.92 -12.86
C THR A 60 14.58 2.66 -13.52
N SER A 61 13.44 2.19 -13.04
CA SER A 61 12.73 1.03 -13.60
C SER A 61 12.18 1.36 -14.99
N ILE A 62 12.39 0.47 -15.93
CA ILE A 62 11.92 0.52 -17.34
C ILE A 62 10.87 -0.55 -17.58
N LEU A 63 11.09 -1.74 -17.02
CA LEU A 63 10.22 -2.91 -17.14
C LEU A 63 9.40 -3.11 -15.86
N THR A 64 8.32 -3.86 -15.97
CA THR A 64 7.57 -4.36 -14.82
C THR A 64 8.26 -5.60 -14.27
N SER A 65 8.57 -5.60 -12.99
CA SER A 65 9.25 -6.70 -12.30
C SER A 65 8.37 -7.29 -11.21
N VAL A 66 8.54 -8.58 -10.92
CA VAL A 66 7.74 -9.30 -9.91
C VAL A 66 8.65 -9.99 -8.90
N ALA A 67 8.43 -9.73 -7.63
CA ALA A 67 9.08 -10.45 -6.54
C ALA A 67 8.04 -11.03 -5.57
N PRO A 68 8.05 -12.35 -5.34
CA PRO A 68 7.19 -12.96 -4.33
C PRO A 68 7.85 -12.94 -2.95
N ILE A 69 7.06 -12.60 -1.93
CA ILE A 69 7.45 -12.70 -0.52
C ILE A 69 6.46 -13.55 0.27
N GLU A 70 6.89 -14.05 1.42
CA GLU A 70 6.03 -14.75 2.38
C GLU A 70 5.92 -13.93 3.66
N TRP A 71 4.70 -13.58 4.07
CA TRP A 71 4.42 -12.84 5.29
C TRP A 71 3.20 -13.39 6.02
N LYS A 72 3.34 -13.72 7.32
CA LYS A 72 2.23 -14.25 8.14
C LYS A 72 1.38 -15.33 7.44
N ASN A 73 2.04 -16.32 6.85
CA ASN A 73 1.38 -17.41 6.10
C ASN A 73 0.54 -16.95 4.90
N THR A 74 0.94 -15.86 4.28
CA THR A 74 0.37 -15.30 3.05
C THR A 74 1.50 -15.08 2.05
N LYS A 75 1.27 -15.42 0.78
CA LYS A 75 2.16 -15.08 -0.33
C LYS A 75 1.75 -13.72 -0.87
N ILE A 76 2.68 -12.80 -0.96
CA ILE A 76 2.47 -11.48 -1.57
C ILE A 76 3.35 -11.40 -2.81
N ASN A 77 2.75 -11.29 -3.99
CA ASN A 77 3.44 -10.98 -5.21
C ASN A 77 3.51 -9.46 -5.33
N ILE A 78 4.70 -8.90 -5.19
CA ILE A 78 4.99 -7.49 -5.38
C ILE A 78 5.26 -7.29 -6.86
N ILE A 79 4.49 -6.44 -7.52
CA ILE A 79 4.61 -6.10 -8.93
C ILE A 79 5.07 -4.65 -9.00
N ASP A 80 6.38 -4.44 -9.17
CA ASP A 80 6.94 -3.09 -9.30
C ASP A 80 6.77 -2.59 -10.72
N THR A 81 6.17 -1.41 -10.88
CA THR A 81 5.89 -0.82 -12.19
C THR A 81 6.75 0.41 -12.45
N PRO A 82 7.12 0.69 -13.70
CA PRO A 82 7.83 1.91 -14.06
C PRO A 82 7.11 3.18 -13.62
N GLY A 83 7.85 4.24 -13.29
CA GLY A 83 7.27 5.52 -12.86
C GLY A 83 7.31 6.62 -13.90
N LEU A 84 8.11 6.46 -14.95
CA LEU A 84 8.21 7.43 -16.04
C LEU A 84 7.08 7.21 -17.04
N PHE A 85 6.55 8.31 -17.57
CA PHE A 85 5.41 8.29 -18.49
C PHE A 85 5.70 7.58 -19.81
N ASP A 86 6.97 7.53 -20.23
CA ASP A 86 7.39 6.81 -21.44
C ASP A 86 7.15 5.28 -21.34
N PHE A 87 6.96 4.76 -20.12
CA PHE A 87 6.81 3.32 -19.85
C PHE A 87 5.40 2.97 -19.33
N GLU A 88 4.36 3.72 -19.72
CA GLU A 88 2.96 3.48 -19.30
C GLU A 88 2.47 2.07 -19.65
N GLY A 89 3.03 1.42 -20.68
CA GLY A 89 2.73 0.03 -21.02
C GLY A 89 3.00 -0.93 -19.85
N GLY A 90 4.15 -0.81 -19.20
CA GLY A 90 4.48 -1.61 -18.02
C GLY A 90 3.54 -1.36 -16.85
N VAL A 91 3.10 -0.11 -16.65
CA VAL A 91 2.08 0.19 -15.63
C VAL A 91 0.76 -0.54 -15.93
N ALA A 92 0.33 -0.55 -17.20
CA ALA A 92 -0.90 -1.24 -17.60
C ALA A 92 -0.79 -2.76 -17.40
N GLU A 93 0.36 -3.37 -17.72
CA GLU A 93 0.65 -4.77 -17.47
C GLU A 93 0.58 -5.12 -15.98
N GLY A 94 1.27 -4.34 -15.13
CA GLY A 94 1.28 -4.55 -13.69
C GLY A 94 -0.11 -4.40 -13.07
N MET A 95 -0.88 -3.38 -13.48
CA MET A 95 -2.25 -3.19 -13.02
C MET A 95 -3.19 -4.33 -13.44
N ARG A 96 -3.00 -4.89 -14.65
CA ARG A 96 -3.81 -6.02 -15.14
C ARG A 96 -3.55 -7.30 -14.34
N ALA A 97 -2.32 -7.49 -13.87
CA ALA A 97 -1.90 -8.68 -13.11
C ALA A 97 -2.21 -8.58 -11.60
N ALA A 98 -2.57 -7.40 -11.10
CA ALA A 98 -2.77 -7.15 -9.68
C ALA A 98 -4.24 -7.26 -9.25
N ASP A 99 -4.44 -7.39 -7.93
CA ASP A 99 -5.75 -7.32 -7.26
C ASP A 99 -5.88 -6.01 -6.46
N SER A 100 -4.75 -5.38 -6.12
CA SER A 100 -4.68 -4.08 -5.45
C SER A 100 -3.50 -3.26 -5.94
N ALA A 101 -3.61 -1.94 -5.80
CA ALA A 101 -2.55 -0.98 -6.11
C ALA A 101 -2.06 -0.29 -4.83
N LEU A 102 -0.78 -0.43 -4.53
CA LEU A 102 -0.07 0.35 -3.53
C LEU A 102 0.52 1.58 -4.22
N ILE A 103 -0.12 2.73 -4.00
CA ILE A 103 0.26 3.99 -4.64
C ILE A 103 1.26 4.71 -3.75
N VAL A 104 2.50 4.71 -4.19
CA VAL A 104 3.62 5.33 -3.47
C VAL A 104 3.69 6.82 -3.78
N VAL A 105 3.73 7.62 -2.72
CA VAL A 105 3.78 9.09 -2.77
C VAL A 105 5.02 9.56 -2.02
N SER A 106 5.77 10.47 -2.60
CA SER A 106 6.92 11.07 -1.93
C SER A 106 6.47 11.98 -0.76
N GLY A 107 7.02 11.75 0.42
CA GLY A 107 6.79 12.61 1.60
C GLY A 107 7.28 14.04 1.42
N LYS A 108 8.22 14.25 0.50
CA LYS A 108 8.80 15.55 0.14
C LYS A 108 7.99 16.24 -0.95
N ASP A 109 7.76 15.56 -2.09
CA ASP A 109 7.17 16.15 -3.29
C ASP A 109 5.64 16.14 -3.25
N GLY A 110 5.04 15.22 -2.49
CA GLY A 110 3.60 15.09 -2.33
C GLY A 110 2.87 14.56 -3.56
N VAL A 111 1.59 14.94 -3.68
CA VAL A 111 0.75 14.57 -4.82
C VAL A 111 1.19 15.31 -6.06
N ASN A 112 1.36 14.59 -7.15
CA ASN A 112 1.77 15.11 -8.44
C ASN A 112 1.05 14.37 -9.58
N VAL A 113 1.28 14.79 -10.83
CA VAL A 113 0.63 14.21 -12.02
C VAL A 113 0.81 12.69 -12.11
N GLY A 114 1.98 12.15 -11.72
CA GLY A 114 2.20 10.71 -11.72
C GLY A 114 1.37 9.98 -10.67
N THR A 115 1.12 10.60 -9.51
CA THR A 115 0.20 10.08 -8.49
C THR A 115 -1.24 10.01 -9.02
N GLU A 116 -1.71 11.09 -9.66
CA GLU A 116 -3.05 11.14 -10.26
C GLU A 116 -3.22 10.10 -11.38
N LYS A 117 -2.21 9.95 -12.25
CA LYS A 117 -2.21 8.91 -13.30
C LYS A 117 -2.25 7.50 -12.70
N ALA A 118 -1.48 7.24 -11.63
CA ALA A 118 -1.48 5.94 -10.94
C ALA A 118 -2.86 5.62 -10.35
N VAL A 119 -3.49 6.58 -9.67
CA VAL A 119 -4.87 6.43 -9.14
C VAL A 119 -5.86 6.17 -10.27
N LYS A 120 -5.77 6.92 -11.37
CA LYS A 120 -6.63 6.72 -12.54
C LYS A 120 -6.44 5.35 -13.18
N ALA A 121 -5.20 4.88 -13.31
CA ALA A 121 -4.90 3.54 -13.84
C ALA A 121 -5.48 2.43 -12.95
N ALA A 122 -5.27 2.52 -11.63
CA ALA A 122 -5.82 1.59 -10.65
C ALA A 122 -7.36 1.59 -10.67
N THR A 123 -7.99 2.76 -10.75
CA THR A 123 -9.45 2.88 -10.86
C THR A 123 -9.99 2.27 -12.15
N LYS A 124 -9.31 2.51 -13.29
CA LYS A 124 -9.69 1.91 -14.58
C LYS A 124 -9.57 0.39 -14.56
N ALA A 125 -8.59 -0.15 -13.83
CA ALA A 125 -8.38 -1.59 -13.68
C ALA A 125 -9.28 -2.23 -12.60
N GLY A 126 -10.11 -1.44 -11.90
CA GLY A 126 -10.99 -1.94 -10.83
C GLY A 126 -10.25 -2.37 -9.56
N LEU A 127 -9.01 -1.89 -9.36
CA LEU A 127 -8.19 -2.28 -8.22
C LEU A 127 -8.54 -1.49 -6.96
N THR A 128 -8.42 -2.13 -5.81
CA THR A 128 -8.40 -1.43 -4.53
C THR A 128 -7.16 -0.56 -4.44
N LYS A 129 -7.27 0.59 -3.78
CA LYS A 129 -6.19 1.59 -3.71
C LYS A 129 -5.74 1.75 -2.27
N ILE A 130 -4.43 1.65 -2.06
CA ILE A 130 -3.76 1.85 -0.78
C ILE A 130 -2.65 2.88 -1.02
N PHE A 131 -2.59 3.93 -0.23
CA PHE A 131 -1.53 4.92 -0.33
C PHE A 131 -0.40 4.62 0.65
N PHE A 132 0.83 4.85 0.21
CA PHE A 132 2.01 4.80 1.07
C PHE A 132 2.85 6.07 0.88
N VAL A 133 2.92 6.89 1.92
CA VAL A 133 3.77 8.10 1.92
C VAL A 133 5.18 7.71 2.37
N ASN A 134 6.11 7.73 1.42
CA ASN A 134 7.48 7.25 1.59
C ASN A 134 8.48 8.38 1.84
N GLY A 135 9.62 8.05 2.45
CA GLY A 135 10.76 8.94 2.61
C GLY A 135 10.58 9.95 3.74
N LEU A 136 9.97 9.54 4.85
CA LEU A 136 9.67 10.45 5.96
C LEU A 136 10.87 10.80 6.83
N CYS A 137 12.02 10.16 6.64
CA CYS A 137 13.28 10.56 7.29
C CYS A 137 14.01 11.70 6.56
N ASP A 138 13.55 12.11 5.36
CA ASP A 138 14.04 13.32 4.71
C ASP A 138 13.57 14.56 5.48
N GLU A 139 14.49 15.48 5.80
CA GLU A 139 14.19 16.73 6.54
C GLU A 139 13.14 17.61 5.83
N SER A 140 13.00 17.46 4.51
CA SER A 140 12.01 18.17 3.70
C SER A 140 10.64 17.50 3.66
N ALA A 141 10.50 16.28 4.17
CA ALA A 141 9.25 15.54 4.17
C ALA A 141 8.19 16.20 5.08
N ARG A 142 6.94 16.20 4.61
CA ARG A 142 5.82 16.86 5.30
C ARG A 142 4.56 16.00 5.21
N PHE A 143 4.52 14.89 5.97
CA PHE A 143 3.43 13.91 5.92
C PHE A 143 2.04 14.54 5.95
N TYR A 144 1.76 15.39 6.93
CA TYR A 144 0.42 15.97 7.10
C TYR A 144 0.00 16.86 5.94
N ARG A 145 0.94 17.58 5.33
CA ARG A 145 0.66 18.35 4.11
C ARG A 145 0.34 17.43 2.92
N VAL A 146 1.08 16.32 2.80
CA VAL A 146 0.83 15.32 1.74
C VAL A 146 -0.52 14.65 1.97
N PHE A 147 -0.85 14.29 3.21
CA PHE A 147 -2.13 13.69 3.56
C PHE A 147 -3.32 14.61 3.24
N GLU A 148 -3.25 15.88 3.62
CA GLU A 148 -4.29 16.86 3.26
C GLU A 148 -4.41 17.05 1.73
N SER A 149 -3.29 17.02 1.00
CA SER A 149 -3.30 17.06 -0.46
C SER A 149 -3.96 15.82 -1.07
N LEU A 150 -3.72 14.63 -0.50
CA LEU A 150 -4.40 13.39 -0.91
C LEU A 150 -5.90 13.50 -0.71
N LYS A 151 -6.35 13.96 0.46
CA LYS A 151 -7.79 14.19 0.74
C LYS A 151 -8.41 15.21 -0.21
N ALA A 152 -7.72 16.32 -0.45
CA ALA A 152 -8.22 17.38 -1.35
C ALA A 152 -8.34 16.89 -2.81
N THR A 153 -7.43 16.00 -3.26
CA THR A 153 -7.40 15.51 -4.64
C THR A 153 -8.32 14.32 -4.87
N PHE A 154 -8.37 13.37 -3.92
CA PHE A 154 -9.06 12.09 -4.10
C PHE A 154 -10.31 11.93 -3.24
N GLY A 155 -10.63 12.92 -2.44
CA GLY A 155 -11.87 12.99 -1.69
C GLY A 155 -11.85 12.34 -0.29
N PRO A 156 -13.04 12.22 0.34
CA PRO A 156 -13.18 11.78 1.72
C PRO A 156 -12.86 10.29 1.94
N THR A 157 -12.77 9.51 0.87
CA THR A 157 -12.38 8.09 0.94
C THR A 157 -10.96 7.89 1.48
N VAL A 158 -10.11 8.93 1.45
CA VAL A 158 -8.73 8.90 1.92
C VAL A 158 -8.70 8.91 3.44
N CYS A 159 -8.31 7.79 4.05
CA CYS A 159 -8.38 7.54 5.49
C CYS A 159 -6.97 7.27 6.06
N PRO A 160 -6.55 7.95 7.14
CA PRO A 160 -5.23 7.73 7.72
C PRO A 160 -5.23 6.43 8.53
N VAL A 161 -4.15 5.65 8.44
CA VAL A 161 -4.00 4.38 9.17
C VAL A 161 -2.74 4.36 10.02
N VAL A 162 -1.60 4.66 9.41
CA VAL A 162 -0.33 4.79 10.11
C VAL A 162 0.17 6.21 9.89
N VAL A 163 0.42 6.92 10.98
CA VAL A 163 0.83 8.33 10.95
C VAL A 163 2.13 8.55 11.71
N PRO A 164 3.02 9.44 11.26
CA PRO A 164 4.27 9.70 11.93
C PRO A 164 4.08 10.64 13.12
N TYR A 165 4.83 10.39 14.19
CA TYR A 165 5.12 11.38 15.21
C TYR A 165 6.48 12.00 14.91
N ILE A 166 6.48 13.28 14.58
CA ILE A 166 7.68 14.01 14.12
C ILE A 166 8.19 14.88 15.26
N VAL A 167 9.43 14.63 15.67
CA VAL A 167 10.14 15.41 16.68
C VAL A 167 11.43 15.93 16.05
N ASP A 168 11.68 17.21 16.14
CA ASP A 168 12.89 17.88 15.59
C ASP A 168 13.14 17.55 14.11
N GLY A 169 12.06 17.39 13.33
CA GLY A 169 12.13 17.06 11.91
C GLY A 169 12.39 15.59 11.60
N GLN A 170 12.46 14.71 12.61
CA GLN A 170 12.67 13.27 12.44
C GLN A 170 11.40 12.47 12.69
N ALA A 171 11.14 11.51 11.81
CA ALA A 171 10.01 10.60 11.89
C ALA A 171 10.51 9.16 12.16
N ASN A 172 10.81 8.84 13.40
CA ASN A 172 11.21 7.50 13.83
C ASN A 172 10.14 6.79 14.69
N THR A 173 9.06 7.47 15.00
CA THR A 173 7.94 6.93 15.77
C THR A 173 6.66 7.05 14.92
N TYR A 174 5.90 5.97 14.86
CA TYR A 174 4.68 5.88 14.06
C TYR A 174 3.54 5.40 14.93
N VAL A 175 2.38 6.02 14.79
CA VAL A 175 1.14 5.65 15.49
C VAL A 175 0.27 4.87 14.52
N ASN A 176 -0.10 3.66 14.93
CA ASN A 176 -1.09 2.85 14.23
C ASN A 176 -2.46 3.14 14.81
N LEU A 177 -3.36 3.63 13.99
CA LEU A 177 -4.69 4.06 14.41
C LEU A 177 -5.71 2.89 14.52
N PHE A 178 -5.35 1.68 14.06
CA PHE A 178 -6.19 0.49 14.25
C PHE A 178 -6.13 -0.03 15.68
N ASP A 179 -4.92 -0.22 16.20
CA ASP A 179 -4.68 -0.73 17.56
C ASP A 179 -4.40 0.38 18.58
N TYR A 180 -4.34 1.62 18.10
CA TYR A 180 -4.08 2.82 18.89
C TYR A 180 -2.79 2.74 19.70
N LYS A 181 -1.71 2.28 19.05
CA LYS A 181 -0.38 2.10 19.62
C LYS A 181 0.68 2.85 18.85
N ALA A 182 1.74 3.24 19.55
CA ALA A 182 2.91 3.86 18.96
C ALA A 182 4.09 2.89 18.93
N TYR A 183 4.85 2.94 17.85
CA TYR A 183 6.01 2.10 17.61
C TYR A 183 7.19 2.98 17.22
N LYS A 184 8.27 2.88 18.00
CA LYS A 184 9.53 3.55 17.70
C LYS A 184 10.47 2.59 16.99
N TYR A 185 11.04 3.08 15.91
CA TYR A 185 12.01 2.37 15.07
C TYR A 185 13.38 2.94 15.27
N ASP A 186 14.38 2.07 15.21
CA ASP A 186 15.79 2.47 15.24
C ASP A 186 16.52 1.95 13.99
N THR A 187 17.62 2.59 13.62
CA THR A 187 18.39 2.25 12.41
C THR A 187 19.08 0.88 12.47
N ASP A 188 19.14 0.27 13.65
CA ASP A 188 19.60 -1.11 13.82
C ASP A 188 18.51 -2.17 13.50
N GLY A 189 17.31 -1.72 13.11
CA GLY A 189 16.14 -2.55 12.80
C GLY A 189 15.31 -2.93 14.02
N SER A 190 15.63 -2.42 15.20
CA SER A 190 14.83 -2.65 16.40
C SER A 190 13.52 -1.86 16.36
N VAL A 191 12.43 -2.49 16.85
CA VAL A 191 11.11 -1.89 16.95
C VAL A 191 10.60 -2.04 18.37
N VAL A 192 10.26 -0.94 19.01
CA VAL A 192 9.77 -0.92 20.40
C VAL A 192 8.42 -0.23 20.47
N GLN A 193 7.44 -0.90 21.05
CA GLN A 193 6.17 -0.27 21.39
C GLN A 193 6.40 0.78 22.50
N THR A 194 5.93 2.00 22.27
CA THR A 194 6.06 3.13 23.21
C THR A 194 4.67 3.60 23.64
N PRO A 195 4.56 4.35 24.74
CA PRO A 195 3.34 5.09 25.05
C PRO A 195 2.96 5.98 23.87
N LEU A 196 1.64 6.21 23.71
CA LEU A 196 1.15 7.17 22.72
C LEU A 196 1.78 8.54 22.96
N PRO A 197 2.37 9.15 21.93
CA PRO A 197 2.93 10.48 22.03
C PRO A 197 1.81 11.53 22.16
N ASP A 198 2.11 12.62 22.83
CA ASP A 198 1.22 13.78 22.83
C ASP A 198 1.29 14.47 21.46
N MET A 199 0.21 14.33 20.70
CA MET A 199 0.04 14.96 19.38
C MET A 199 -1.03 16.08 19.43
N GLY A 200 -1.48 16.45 20.64
CA GLY A 200 -2.60 17.38 20.84
C GLY A 200 -3.88 16.91 20.14
N ASP A 201 -4.72 17.87 19.74
CA ASP A 201 -6.01 17.61 19.08
C ASP A 201 -5.89 16.83 17.74
N ARG A 202 -4.67 16.73 17.18
CA ARG A 202 -4.45 16.06 15.89
C ARG A 202 -4.74 14.57 15.97
N LEU A 203 -4.34 13.90 17.03
CA LEU A 203 -4.55 12.45 17.16
C LEU A 203 -6.05 12.13 17.25
N GLU A 204 -6.80 12.92 18.01
CA GLU A 204 -8.25 12.78 18.09
C GLU A 204 -8.93 13.05 16.74
N GLY A 205 -8.52 14.10 16.01
CA GLY A 205 -9.05 14.37 14.67
C GLY A 205 -8.78 13.25 13.66
N LEU A 206 -7.61 12.59 13.73
CA LEU A 206 -7.29 11.43 12.89
C LEU A 206 -8.12 10.20 13.29
N ARG A 207 -8.36 10.01 14.59
CA ARG A 207 -9.21 8.94 15.09
C ARG A 207 -10.67 9.12 14.66
N GLU A 208 -11.20 10.33 14.76
CA GLU A 208 -12.55 10.63 14.28
C GLU A 208 -12.67 10.41 12.76
N ALA A 209 -11.66 10.77 11.97
CA ALA A 209 -11.66 10.52 10.53
C ALA A 209 -11.74 9.02 10.17
N ILE A 210 -11.09 8.15 10.95
CA ILE A 210 -11.24 6.69 10.79
C ILE A 210 -12.65 6.24 11.20
N LYS A 211 -13.17 6.70 12.33
CA LYS A 211 -14.51 6.32 12.79
C LYS A 211 -15.59 6.72 11.78
N GLU A 212 -15.50 7.94 11.25
CA GLU A 212 -16.41 8.44 10.21
C GLU A 212 -16.37 7.55 8.97
N ALA A 213 -15.17 7.26 8.46
CA ALA A 213 -15.00 6.39 7.31
C ALA A 213 -15.52 4.96 7.54
N VAL A 214 -15.32 4.41 8.74
CA VAL A 214 -15.82 3.08 9.14
C VAL A 214 -17.33 3.07 9.29
N ALA A 215 -17.93 4.13 9.85
CA ALA A 215 -19.37 4.26 10.01
C ALA A 215 -20.11 4.15 8.67
N GLU A 216 -19.54 4.70 7.59
CA GLU A 216 -20.14 4.64 6.24
C GLU A 216 -20.15 3.23 5.63
N THR A 217 -19.48 2.25 6.22
CA THR A 217 -19.35 0.90 5.65
C THR A 217 -20.53 -0.03 5.94
N SER A 218 -21.35 0.27 6.98
CA SER A 218 -22.57 -0.50 7.28
C SER A 218 -23.56 0.33 8.11
N GLU A 219 -24.85 0.01 7.97
CA GLU A 219 -25.94 0.67 8.73
C GLU A 219 -25.73 0.52 10.25
N GLU A 220 -25.31 -0.65 10.73
CA GLU A 220 -25.05 -0.92 12.14
C GLU A 220 -23.95 0.00 12.74
N LEU A 221 -22.85 0.18 11.98
CA LEU A 221 -21.75 1.05 12.39
C LEU A 221 -22.12 2.52 12.30
N LEU A 222 -22.96 2.89 11.31
CA LEU A 222 -23.47 4.25 11.18
C LEU A 222 -24.39 4.61 12.37
N ASP A 223 -25.29 3.73 12.74
CA ASP A 223 -26.19 3.94 13.90
C ASP A 223 -25.38 4.10 15.19
N LYS A 224 -24.37 3.25 15.39
CA LYS A 224 -23.46 3.31 16.53
C LYS A 224 -22.70 4.63 16.58
N PHE A 225 -22.20 5.10 15.43
CA PHE A 225 -21.54 6.40 15.32
C PHE A 225 -22.45 7.57 15.67
N ILE A 226 -23.69 7.57 15.14
CA ILE A 226 -24.71 8.62 15.42
C ILE A 226 -25.08 8.63 16.92
N MET A 227 -25.12 7.47 17.58
CA MET A 227 -25.38 7.36 19.01
C MET A 227 -24.18 7.79 19.88
N GLY A 228 -23.02 8.09 19.27
CA GLY A 228 -21.80 8.49 19.97
C GLY A 228 -21.12 7.33 20.71
N GLU A 229 -21.36 6.09 20.29
CA GLU A 229 -20.74 4.92 20.87
C GLU A 229 -19.33 4.71 20.32
N GLU A 230 -18.42 4.21 21.15
CA GLU A 230 -17.06 3.89 20.74
C GLU A 230 -17.02 2.59 19.92
N PHE A 231 -16.21 2.61 18.85
CA PHE A 231 -15.91 1.38 18.09
C PHE A 231 -14.82 0.56 18.77
N THR A 232 -15.00 -0.75 18.77
CA THR A 232 -13.94 -1.67 19.16
C THR A 232 -12.85 -1.73 18.08
N PRO A 233 -11.60 -2.10 18.41
CA PRO A 233 -10.56 -2.30 17.42
C PRO A 233 -10.96 -3.28 16.30
N GLU A 234 -11.71 -4.32 16.64
CA GLU A 234 -12.20 -5.32 15.69
C GLU A 234 -13.22 -4.72 14.70
N GLU A 235 -14.13 -3.86 15.18
CA GLU A 235 -15.09 -3.15 14.32
C GLU A 235 -14.38 -2.20 13.36
N ILE A 236 -13.36 -1.48 13.83
CA ILE A 236 -12.54 -0.60 12.99
C ILE A 236 -11.84 -1.43 11.90
N ILE A 237 -11.19 -2.53 12.27
CA ILE A 237 -10.47 -3.42 11.34
C ILE A 237 -11.44 -3.99 10.29
N LEU A 238 -12.59 -4.50 10.71
CA LEU A 238 -13.59 -5.06 9.80
C LEU A 238 -14.19 -4.01 8.87
N GLY A 239 -14.53 -2.82 9.41
CA GLY A 239 -15.06 -1.71 8.63
C GLY A 239 -14.06 -1.22 7.58
N VAL A 240 -12.79 -0.98 7.98
CA VAL A 240 -11.76 -0.57 7.03
C VAL A 240 -11.50 -1.66 5.98
N SER A 241 -11.42 -2.95 6.37
CA SER A 241 -11.24 -4.05 5.41
C SER A 241 -12.37 -4.12 4.39
N LYS A 242 -13.63 -3.98 4.84
CA LYS A 242 -14.79 -3.92 3.95
C LYS A 242 -14.71 -2.70 3.04
N GLY A 243 -14.51 -1.51 3.60
CA GLY A 243 -14.44 -0.27 2.82
C GLY A 243 -13.30 -0.27 1.78
N VAL A 244 -12.16 -0.89 2.09
CA VAL A 244 -11.05 -1.06 1.13
C VAL A 244 -11.47 -1.98 -0.02
N LYS A 245 -12.09 -3.12 0.26
CA LYS A 245 -12.55 -4.07 -0.76
C LYS A 245 -13.65 -3.47 -1.64
N ASP A 246 -14.57 -2.71 -1.04
CA ASP A 246 -15.66 -2.04 -1.74
C ASP A 246 -15.21 -0.73 -2.45
N GLY A 247 -13.96 -0.29 -2.21
CA GLY A 247 -13.38 0.93 -2.78
C GLY A 247 -13.88 2.23 -2.15
N THR A 248 -14.62 2.16 -1.06
CA THR A 248 -15.13 3.32 -0.29
C THR A 248 -14.08 3.89 0.67
N ILE A 249 -13.06 3.11 1.03
CA ILE A 249 -11.92 3.55 1.85
C ILE A 249 -10.62 3.34 1.07
N CYS A 250 -9.80 4.39 1.04
CA CYS A 250 -8.43 4.37 0.53
C CYS A 250 -7.46 4.64 1.69
N PRO A 251 -6.93 3.60 2.36
CA PRO A 251 -6.10 3.75 3.54
C PRO A 251 -4.74 4.36 3.19
N VAL A 252 -4.26 5.24 4.08
CA VAL A 252 -2.95 5.89 3.97
C VAL A 252 -2.02 5.35 5.03
N PHE A 253 -0.97 4.70 4.57
CA PHE A 253 0.19 4.32 5.37
C PHE A 253 1.35 5.27 5.13
N CYS A 254 2.33 5.22 5.97
CA CYS A 254 3.56 5.97 5.78
C CYS A 254 4.76 5.27 6.38
N GLY A 255 5.94 5.68 5.96
CA GLY A 255 7.18 5.10 6.44
C GLY A 255 8.40 5.65 5.73
N ASP A 256 9.51 4.95 5.90
CA ASP A 256 10.76 5.28 5.25
C ASP A 256 11.41 4.02 4.69
N ALA A 257 11.48 3.92 3.36
CA ALA A 257 12.03 2.74 2.69
C ALA A 257 13.55 2.60 2.87
N HIS A 258 14.26 3.68 3.09
CA HIS A 258 15.71 3.63 3.28
C HIS A 258 16.08 2.98 4.63
N ASN A 259 15.27 3.23 5.67
CA ASN A 259 15.46 2.69 7.01
C ASN A 259 14.51 1.53 7.33
N THR A 260 13.65 1.13 6.41
CA THR A 260 12.58 0.11 6.58
C THR A 260 11.56 0.44 7.69
N PHE A 261 11.42 1.72 8.07
CA PHE A 261 10.52 2.14 9.15
C PHE A 261 9.05 2.01 8.76
N ALA A 262 8.26 1.40 9.64
CA ALA A 262 6.82 1.13 9.53
C ALA A 262 6.41 0.13 8.41
N PHE A 263 7.34 -0.59 7.80
CA PHE A 263 7.03 -1.62 6.80
C PHE A 263 6.39 -2.88 7.40
N ASP A 264 6.69 -3.21 8.65
CA ASP A 264 6.00 -4.25 9.40
C ASP A 264 4.52 -3.91 9.59
N GLN A 265 4.19 -2.63 9.86
CA GLN A 265 2.83 -2.13 9.96
C GLN A 265 2.09 -2.27 8.61
N LEU A 266 2.75 -1.86 7.53
CA LEU A 266 2.21 -2.01 6.17
C LEU A 266 1.95 -3.50 5.85
N LEU A 267 2.98 -4.36 5.95
CA LEU A 267 2.88 -5.78 5.62
C LEU A 267 1.84 -6.51 6.49
N ASN A 268 1.78 -6.18 7.79
CA ASN A 268 0.78 -6.73 8.69
C ASN A 268 -0.64 -6.37 8.24
N SER A 269 -0.84 -5.12 7.83
CA SER A 269 -2.14 -4.63 7.39
C SER A 269 -2.54 -5.15 6.02
N LEU A 270 -1.63 -5.26 5.07
CA LEU A 270 -1.90 -5.80 3.73
C LEU A 270 -2.51 -7.20 3.77
N VAL A 271 -2.08 -8.05 4.72
CA VAL A 271 -2.57 -9.44 4.85
C VAL A 271 -4.08 -9.54 5.08
N TRP A 272 -4.70 -8.54 5.69
CA TRP A 272 -6.15 -8.55 5.98
C TRP A 272 -6.93 -7.44 5.27
N LEU A 273 -6.27 -6.40 4.76
CA LEU A 273 -6.89 -5.31 4.00
C LEU A 273 -7.03 -5.62 2.51
N ALA A 274 -5.94 -6.13 1.91
CA ALA A 274 -5.92 -6.31 0.47
C ALA A 274 -6.81 -7.50 0.05
N PRO A 275 -7.53 -7.39 -1.08
CA PRO A 275 -8.22 -8.53 -1.66
C PRO A 275 -7.22 -9.62 -2.03
N THR A 276 -7.65 -10.86 -1.87
CA THR A 276 -6.89 -12.03 -2.29
C THR A 276 -7.17 -12.37 -3.75
N ALA A 277 -6.33 -13.21 -4.36
CA ALA A 277 -6.59 -13.69 -5.72
C ALA A 277 -7.94 -14.40 -5.86
N ALA A 278 -8.50 -14.95 -4.76
CA ALA A 278 -9.81 -15.57 -4.74
C ALA A 278 -10.97 -14.56 -4.69
N ASP A 279 -10.72 -13.32 -4.29
CA ASP A 279 -11.76 -12.28 -4.21
C ASP A 279 -12.03 -11.62 -5.59
N LYS A 280 -11.18 -11.85 -6.60
CA LYS A 280 -11.24 -11.16 -7.89
C LYS A 280 -12.45 -11.56 -8.75
N GLY A 281 -13.00 -12.74 -8.55
CA GLY A 281 -14.12 -13.25 -9.36
C GLY A 281 -13.71 -13.72 -10.76
N ASP A 282 -14.71 -13.86 -11.64
CA ASP A 282 -14.51 -14.37 -12.99
C ASP A 282 -13.80 -13.37 -13.90
N GLU A 283 -13.00 -13.86 -14.84
CA GLU A 283 -12.21 -13.05 -15.77
C GLU A 283 -12.80 -13.08 -17.17
N ILE A 284 -12.72 -11.95 -17.85
CA ILE A 284 -13.11 -11.87 -19.28
C ILE A 284 -11.84 -12.02 -20.13
N ALA A 285 -11.82 -13.08 -20.93
CA ALA A 285 -10.83 -13.29 -21.96
C ALA A 285 -11.44 -13.01 -23.37
N VAL A 286 -10.61 -13.11 -24.39
CA VAL A 286 -11.03 -13.00 -25.78
C VAL A 286 -10.66 -14.29 -26.48
N ASP A 287 -11.59 -14.90 -27.20
CA ASP A 287 -11.35 -16.11 -27.97
C ASP A 287 -10.56 -15.84 -29.27
N VAL A 288 -10.35 -16.89 -30.07
CA VAL A 288 -9.61 -16.79 -31.33
C VAL A 288 -10.30 -15.93 -32.40
N ASP A 289 -11.60 -15.71 -32.26
CA ASP A 289 -12.44 -14.91 -33.16
C ASP A 289 -12.56 -13.46 -32.68
N GLY A 290 -12.02 -13.14 -31.51
CA GLY A 290 -12.04 -11.81 -30.90
C GLY A 290 -13.28 -11.54 -30.03
N GLU A 291 -14.09 -12.56 -29.75
CA GLU A 291 -15.30 -12.42 -28.93
C GLU A 291 -14.99 -12.60 -27.44
N PRO A 292 -15.66 -11.85 -26.56
CA PRO A 292 -15.43 -11.96 -25.12
C PRO A 292 -15.93 -13.30 -24.57
N VAL A 293 -15.08 -13.98 -23.82
CA VAL A 293 -15.38 -15.25 -23.13
C VAL A 293 -15.15 -15.08 -21.65
N GLU A 294 -16.14 -15.45 -20.85
CA GLU A 294 -16.03 -15.48 -19.38
C GLU A 294 -15.27 -16.72 -18.92
N ILE A 295 -14.19 -16.52 -18.17
CA ILE A 295 -13.40 -17.60 -17.57
C ILE A 295 -13.68 -17.60 -16.07
N SER A 296 -14.31 -18.68 -15.59
CA SER A 296 -14.55 -18.86 -14.16
C SER A 296 -13.22 -19.11 -13.41
N VAL A 297 -12.91 -18.22 -12.46
CA VAL A 297 -11.76 -18.38 -11.58
C VAL A 297 -12.14 -19.27 -10.41
N ASN A 298 -11.94 -20.57 -10.58
CA ASN A 298 -12.29 -21.59 -9.59
C ASN A 298 -11.10 -22.53 -9.37
N GLU A 299 -10.69 -22.72 -8.10
CA GLU A 299 -9.58 -23.61 -7.71
C GLU A 299 -9.81 -25.08 -8.17
N ASN A 300 -11.06 -25.49 -8.44
CA ASN A 300 -11.42 -26.82 -8.89
C ASN A 300 -11.67 -26.89 -10.40
N ALA A 301 -11.54 -25.79 -11.14
CA ALA A 301 -11.68 -25.81 -12.59
C ALA A 301 -10.51 -26.59 -13.23
N ALA A 302 -10.80 -27.32 -14.29
CA ALA A 302 -9.75 -27.94 -15.10
C ALA A 302 -8.90 -26.82 -15.70
N ALA A 303 -7.59 -27.02 -15.73
CA ALA A 303 -6.69 -26.12 -16.46
C ALA A 303 -7.09 -26.16 -17.94
N GLY A 304 -7.43 -25.00 -18.49
CA GLY A 304 -7.78 -24.83 -19.89
C GLY A 304 -6.57 -24.87 -20.81
#